data_277ce52c1ecc11246a0ddc1666ac433d
#
_entry.id   277ce52c1ecc11246a0ddc1666ac433d
#
_cell.length_a   1.000
_cell.length_b   1.000
_cell.length_c   1.000
_cell.angle_alpha   90.00
_cell.angle_beta   90.00
_cell.angle_gamma   90.00
#
_symmetry.space_group_name_H-M   'P 1'
#
loop_
_entity.id
_entity.type
_entity.pdbx_description
1 polymer ?
#
loop_
_entity_poly.entity_id
_entity_poly.type
_entity_poly.pdbx_seq_one_letter_code
_entity_poly.pdbx_strand_id
1 'polypeptide(L)'
;FTPRPLIRAMVEVMRPTPEMTVVDPACGTGGFLLAAYDYMKKQTRDRTVLKELRANKLSGNDITPLVVNLCAMNLYLHGIGEGKCPIEEKDSLLNAGEKRYDMCLTNPPFGKKSSTTIIGEDGTLKKERENYEREDFIATTSNKQINFLQHIMTILKTPGYAAVVVPDNVLFEGGAGEKVRKRLLNEFNLHTILRLPTGIFYAQGVKANVIFFEKHPPLTSGHRTQDVWVYDLRTNMNLTLVENSLSDEHLKDFVKCYHTEDRTKRVETERFKNFTYDEIIKRDKTNLDITWLKDESLQELENLPEPEVLLKDIISNLKSSLSAFEELENKLK
;
A
#
# COMPACT_ATOMS: atom_id res chain seq x y z
N PHE A 1 7.63 6.76 3.57
CA PHE A 1 8.42 6.20 2.43
C PHE A 1 8.10 4.72 2.27
N THR A 2 7.94 4.29 1.02
CA THR A 2 7.74 2.88 0.66
C THR A 2 9.10 2.26 0.31
N PRO A 3 9.47 1.09 0.85
CA PRO A 3 10.72 0.42 0.50
C PRO A 3 10.87 0.21 -1.00
N ARG A 4 12.01 0.56 -1.57
CA ARG A 4 12.26 0.44 -3.01
C ARG A 4 12.10 -0.98 -3.56
N PRO A 5 12.53 -2.06 -2.84
CA PRO A 5 12.28 -3.43 -3.30
C PRO A 5 10.79 -3.73 -3.47
N LEU A 6 9.94 -3.26 -2.52
CA LEU A 6 8.50 -3.44 -2.64
C LEU A 6 7.93 -2.71 -3.86
N ILE A 7 8.35 -1.46 -4.09
CA ILE A 7 7.93 -0.68 -5.27
C ILE A 7 8.29 -1.44 -6.56
N ARG A 8 9.53 -1.94 -6.66
CA ARG A 8 9.99 -2.71 -7.84
C ARG A 8 9.17 -3.97 -8.06
N ALA A 9 8.93 -4.75 -7.01
CA ALA A 9 8.13 -5.97 -7.11
C ALA A 9 6.68 -5.67 -7.53
N MET A 10 6.05 -4.61 -6.97
CA MET A 10 4.71 -4.19 -7.37
C MET A 10 4.67 -3.79 -8.85
N VAL A 11 5.63 -3.00 -9.32
CA VAL A 11 5.70 -2.59 -10.74
C VAL A 11 5.97 -3.79 -11.65
N GLU A 12 6.84 -4.72 -11.23
CA GLU A 12 7.19 -5.93 -11.99
C GLU A 12 5.97 -6.83 -12.21
N VAL A 13 5.16 -7.07 -11.18
CA VAL A 13 3.96 -7.91 -11.31
C VAL A 13 2.81 -7.20 -12.01
N MET A 14 2.72 -5.87 -11.92
CA MET A 14 1.69 -5.07 -12.58
C MET A 14 1.97 -4.79 -14.06
N ARG A 15 3.23 -4.79 -14.48
CA ARG A 15 3.70 -4.66 -15.87
C ARG A 15 3.08 -3.48 -16.64
N PRO A 16 3.22 -2.22 -16.19
CA PRO A 16 2.72 -1.09 -16.96
C PRO A 16 3.36 -1.04 -18.34
N THR A 17 2.57 -0.80 -19.38
CA THR A 17 3.09 -0.60 -20.75
C THR A 17 3.24 0.89 -21.08
N PRO A 18 4.08 1.26 -22.07
CA PRO A 18 4.32 2.67 -22.43
C PRO A 18 3.05 3.44 -22.85
N GLU A 19 2.01 2.73 -23.26
CA GLU A 19 0.72 3.31 -23.67
C GLU A 19 -0.18 3.64 -22.47
N MET A 20 0.00 2.95 -21.36
CA MET A 20 -0.83 3.11 -20.16
C MET A 20 -0.55 4.44 -19.44
N THR A 21 -1.59 5.01 -18.88
CA THR A 21 -1.51 6.11 -17.92
C THR A 21 -1.41 5.55 -16.50
N VAL A 22 -0.38 5.98 -15.75
CA VAL A 22 -0.16 5.54 -14.37
C VAL A 22 -0.37 6.70 -13.42
N VAL A 23 -1.07 6.47 -12.32
CA VAL A 23 -1.33 7.47 -11.27
C VAL A 23 -0.92 6.98 -9.89
N ASP A 24 -0.41 7.91 -9.09
CA ASP A 24 -0.25 7.77 -7.64
C ASP A 24 -0.96 8.94 -6.93
N PRO A 25 -2.17 8.72 -6.36
CA PRO A 25 -2.95 9.77 -5.72
C PRO A 25 -2.43 10.19 -4.33
N ALA A 26 -1.33 9.61 -3.87
CA ALA A 26 -0.60 9.96 -2.64
C ALA A 26 0.90 9.80 -2.90
N CYS A 27 1.42 10.53 -3.90
CA CYS A 27 2.66 10.19 -4.59
C CYS A 27 3.94 10.36 -3.73
N GLY A 28 3.86 11.06 -2.61
CA GLY A 28 5.04 11.31 -1.81
C GLY A 28 6.18 11.90 -2.66
N THR A 29 7.35 11.29 -2.64
CA THR A 29 8.51 11.72 -3.45
C THR A 29 8.55 11.11 -4.85
N GLY A 30 7.48 10.45 -5.31
CA GLY A 30 7.33 9.93 -6.66
C GLY A 30 7.95 8.55 -6.91
N GLY A 31 8.19 7.77 -5.86
CA GLY A 31 8.86 6.47 -5.98
C GLY A 31 8.16 5.49 -6.91
N PHE A 32 6.82 5.37 -6.86
CA PHE A 32 6.04 4.52 -7.77
C PHE A 32 6.08 5.03 -9.20
N LEU A 33 5.95 6.36 -9.41
CA LEU A 33 5.95 6.95 -10.74
C LEU A 33 7.30 6.76 -11.43
N LEU A 34 8.41 6.94 -10.70
CA LEU A 34 9.75 6.69 -11.24
C LEU A 34 9.99 5.22 -11.58
N ALA A 35 9.59 4.31 -10.71
CA ALA A 35 9.74 2.88 -10.96
C ALA A 35 8.88 2.43 -12.16
N ALA A 36 7.64 2.93 -12.29
CA ALA A 36 6.80 2.70 -13.45
C ALA A 36 7.45 3.24 -14.73
N TYR A 37 7.93 4.49 -14.70
CA TYR A 37 8.65 5.07 -15.84
C TYR A 37 9.85 4.23 -16.27
N ASP A 38 10.70 3.83 -15.31
CA ASP A 38 11.88 3.01 -15.57
C ASP A 38 11.53 1.62 -16.15
N TYR A 39 10.41 1.06 -15.75
CA TYR A 39 9.91 -0.20 -16.28
C TYR A 39 9.36 -0.03 -17.71
N MET A 40 8.53 1.00 -17.93
CA MET A 40 7.89 1.29 -19.22
C MET A 40 8.93 1.67 -20.30
N LYS A 41 9.90 2.53 -19.96
CA LYS A 41 10.91 2.99 -20.93
C LYS A 41 11.83 1.88 -21.46
N LYS A 42 12.00 0.77 -20.72
CA LYS A 42 12.78 -0.39 -21.17
C LYS A 42 12.10 -1.18 -22.28
N GLN A 43 10.80 -1.01 -22.45
CA GLN A 43 9.97 -1.78 -23.40
C GLN A 43 9.97 -1.16 -24.80
N THR A 44 10.48 0.07 -24.96
CA THR A 44 10.45 0.77 -26.24
C THR A 44 11.75 1.53 -26.52
N ARG A 45 12.11 1.65 -27.80
CA ARG A 45 13.18 2.54 -28.29
C ARG A 45 12.63 3.66 -29.17
N ASP A 46 11.33 3.71 -29.39
CA ASP A 46 10.67 4.75 -30.17
C ASP A 46 10.73 6.09 -29.42
N ARG A 47 11.32 7.09 -30.06
CA ARG A 47 11.50 8.43 -29.48
C ARG A 47 10.17 9.15 -29.26
N THR A 48 9.17 8.89 -30.10
CA THR A 48 7.84 9.48 -29.98
C THR A 48 7.10 8.92 -28.77
N VAL A 49 7.13 7.60 -28.59
CA VAL A 49 6.57 6.92 -27.44
C VAL A 49 7.27 7.36 -26.14
N LEU A 50 8.60 7.46 -26.14
CA LEU A 50 9.36 7.94 -24.99
C LEU A 50 9.05 9.40 -24.63
N LYS A 51 8.82 10.27 -25.63
CA LYS A 51 8.41 11.66 -25.42
C LYS A 51 7.02 11.72 -24.81
N GLU A 52 6.06 10.95 -25.33
CA GLU A 52 4.70 10.86 -24.83
C GLU A 52 4.67 10.29 -23.40
N LEU A 53 5.47 9.25 -23.10
CA LEU A 53 5.62 8.68 -21.79
C LEU A 53 6.03 9.71 -20.74
N ARG A 54 7.03 10.55 -21.07
CA ARG A 54 7.51 11.62 -20.16
C ARG A 54 6.50 12.75 -19.96
N ALA A 55 5.73 13.07 -20.99
CA ALA A 55 4.86 14.23 -20.99
C ALA A 55 3.47 13.94 -20.37
N ASN A 56 2.90 12.75 -20.66
CA ASN A 56 1.45 12.57 -20.48
C ASN A 56 1.04 11.26 -19.77
N LYS A 57 1.96 10.32 -19.55
CA LYS A 57 1.58 8.98 -19.04
C LYS A 57 1.65 8.84 -17.53
N LEU A 58 2.28 9.77 -16.85
CA LEU A 58 2.44 9.75 -15.39
C LEU A 58 1.65 10.90 -14.76
N SER A 59 1.02 10.63 -13.62
CA SER A 59 0.31 11.64 -12.84
C SER A 59 0.43 11.33 -11.34
N GLY A 60 0.52 12.35 -10.52
CA GLY A 60 0.53 12.18 -9.07
C GLY A 60 -0.06 13.35 -8.33
N ASN A 61 -0.57 13.10 -7.15
CA ASN A 61 -1.07 14.12 -6.24
C ASN A 61 -0.48 13.93 -4.85
N ASP A 62 -0.24 15.02 -4.16
CA ASP A 62 0.02 15.04 -2.72
C ASP A 62 -0.59 16.31 -2.13
N ILE A 63 -0.93 16.28 -0.85
CA ILE A 63 -1.53 17.42 -0.14
C ILE A 63 -0.47 18.37 0.43
N THR A 64 0.79 17.93 0.49
CA THR A 64 1.87 18.67 1.15
C THR A 64 2.72 19.41 0.12
N PRO A 65 2.72 20.76 0.09
CA PRO A 65 3.43 21.55 -0.92
C PRO A 65 4.91 21.19 -1.05
N LEU A 66 5.61 21.00 0.07
CA LEU A 66 7.02 20.61 0.07
C LEU A 66 7.22 19.24 -0.60
N VAL A 67 6.34 18.28 -0.35
CA VAL A 67 6.42 16.93 -0.92
C VAL A 67 6.14 16.98 -2.41
N VAL A 68 5.16 17.76 -2.85
CA VAL A 68 4.87 18.02 -4.28
C VAL A 68 6.10 18.57 -4.99
N ASN A 69 6.77 19.58 -4.41
CA ASN A 69 7.98 20.15 -4.99
C ASN A 69 9.12 19.13 -5.08
N LEU A 70 9.34 18.34 -4.01
CA LEU A 70 10.35 17.28 -4.01
C LEU A 70 10.05 16.21 -5.07
N CYS A 71 8.79 15.81 -5.20
CA CYS A 71 8.36 14.87 -6.24
C CYS A 71 8.61 15.43 -7.64
N ALA A 72 8.18 16.66 -7.89
CA ALA A 72 8.35 17.33 -9.18
C ALA A 72 9.84 17.44 -9.56
N MET A 73 10.69 17.85 -8.61
CA MET A 73 12.15 17.91 -8.83
C MET A 73 12.74 16.53 -9.13
N ASN A 74 12.32 15.50 -8.37
CA ASN A 74 12.79 14.15 -8.56
C ASN A 74 12.41 13.61 -9.95
N LEU A 75 11.18 13.84 -10.41
CA LEU A 75 10.74 13.47 -11.75
C LEU A 75 11.49 14.25 -12.83
N TYR A 76 11.67 15.55 -12.63
CA TYR A 76 12.39 16.40 -13.59
C TYR A 76 13.84 15.96 -13.81
N LEU A 77 14.55 15.56 -12.76
CA LEU A 77 15.90 14.99 -12.85
C LEU A 77 15.97 13.72 -13.73
N HIS A 78 14.84 13.04 -13.92
CA HIS A 78 14.71 11.89 -14.82
C HIS A 78 14.12 12.25 -16.19
N GLY A 79 14.00 13.56 -16.50
CA GLY A 79 13.45 14.06 -17.76
C GLY A 79 11.93 13.91 -17.89
N ILE A 80 11.21 13.75 -16.77
CA ILE A 80 9.75 13.63 -16.75
C ILE A 80 9.15 14.98 -16.41
N GLY A 81 8.11 15.40 -17.16
CA GLY A 81 7.39 16.64 -16.90
C GLY A 81 8.02 17.87 -17.56
N GLU A 82 8.87 17.70 -18.61
CA GLU A 82 9.31 18.81 -19.43
C GLU A 82 8.09 19.53 -20.07
N GLY A 83 7.89 20.78 -19.68
CA GLY A 83 6.79 21.63 -20.15
C GLY A 83 5.55 21.63 -19.27
N LYS A 84 5.15 20.53 -18.68
CA LYS A 84 4.03 20.44 -17.72
C LYS A 84 4.35 19.46 -16.60
N CYS A 85 4.37 19.98 -15.37
CA CYS A 85 4.55 19.13 -14.20
C CYS A 85 3.40 18.10 -14.09
N PRO A 86 3.70 16.79 -13.97
CA PRO A 86 2.67 15.77 -13.82
C PRO A 86 2.13 15.64 -12.40
N ILE A 87 2.65 16.45 -11.46
CA ILE A 87 2.30 16.40 -10.04
C ILE A 87 1.47 17.63 -9.68
N GLU A 88 0.36 17.39 -8.98
CA GLU A 88 -0.56 18.44 -8.53
C GLU A 88 -0.61 18.46 -6.99
N GLU A 89 -0.57 19.66 -6.42
CA GLU A 89 -0.91 19.88 -5.02
C GLU A 89 -2.43 19.80 -4.87
N LYS A 90 -2.92 18.70 -4.31
CA LYS A 90 -4.35 18.41 -4.25
C LYS A 90 -4.67 17.38 -3.19
N ASP A 91 -5.75 17.61 -2.45
CA ASP A 91 -6.40 16.55 -1.68
C ASP A 91 -7.19 15.63 -2.62
N SER A 92 -6.64 14.44 -2.84
CA SER A 92 -7.26 13.42 -3.70
C SER A 92 -8.63 12.96 -3.22
N LEU A 93 -8.93 13.11 -1.93
CA LEU A 93 -10.20 12.66 -1.35
C LEU A 93 -11.35 13.64 -1.55
N LEU A 94 -11.09 14.92 -1.83
CA LEU A 94 -12.14 15.92 -2.03
C LEU A 94 -12.97 15.64 -3.29
N ASN A 95 -12.33 15.26 -4.38
CA ASN A 95 -13.02 14.88 -5.62
C ASN A 95 -12.17 13.97 -6.49
N ALA A 96 -12.82 13.20 -7.37
CA ALA A 96 -12.14 12.29 -8.30
C ALA A 96 -11.50 13.02 -9.49
N GLY A 97 -11.93 14.25 -9.77
CA GLY A 97 -11.62 14.91 -11.04
C GLY A 97 -12.21 14.17 -12.25
N GLU A 98 -11.89 14.62 -13.45
CA GLU A 98 -12.40 14.06 -14.70
C GLU A 98 -11.49 12.96 -15.27
N LYS A 99 -10.19 13.02 -14.99
CA LYS A 99 -9.22 12.05 -15.51
C LYS A 99 -9.46 10.66 -14.95
N ARG A 100 -9.28 9.68 -15.81
CA ARG A 100 -9.25 8.25 -15.46
C ARG A 100 -7.95 7.64 -15.96
N TYR A 101 -7.45 6.63 -15.25
CA TYR A 101 -6.12 6.08 -15.45
C TYR A 101 -6.18 4.58 -15.69
N ASP A 102 -5.24 4.07 -16.48
CA ASP A 102 -5.13 2.64 -16.76
C ASP A 102 -4.60 1.89 -15.54
N MET A 103 -3.69 2.51 -14.78
CA MET A 103 -3.08 1.88 -13.61
C MET A 103 -2.91 2.84 -12.43
N CYS A 104 -3.22 2.35 -11.23
CA CYS A 104 -2.94 3.03 -9.96
C CYS A 104 -1.92 2.22 -9.15
N LEU A 105 -0.81 2.84 -8.79
CA LEU A 105 0.24 2.29 -7.93
C LEU A 105 0.45 3.26 -6.78
N THR A 106 0.14 2.88 -5.55
CA THR A 106 0.14 3.83 -4.45
C THR A 106 0.32 3.20 -3.07
N ASN A 107 0.87 3.98 -2.16
CA ASN A 107 0.89 3.71 -0.73
C ASN A 107 0.25 4.90 0.01
N PRO A 108 -1.08 4.92 0.18
CA PRO A 108 -1.77 6.00 0.87
C PRO A 108 -1.32 6.16 2.33
N PRO A 109 -1.44 7.35 2.94
CA PRO A 109 -1.01 7.59 4.31
C PRO A 109 -1.76 6.71 5.32
N PHE A 110 -1.05 6.14 6.31
CA PHE A 110 -1.61 5.22 7.32
C PHE A 110 -2.39 5.90 8.46
N GLY A 111 -2.70 7.18 8.39
CA GLY A 111 -3.50 7.89 9.39
C GLY A 111 -4.95 7.40 9.42
N LYS A 112 -5.43 6.98 10.59
CA LYS A 112 -6.77 6.36 10.73
C LYS A 112 -7.94 7.31 10.55
N LYS A 113 -7.80 8.61 10.87
CA LYS A 113 -8.92 9.57 10.89
C LYS A 113 -8.51 10.92 10.34
N SER A 114 -9.36 11.49 9.51
CA SER A 114 -9.34 12.91 9.21
C SER A 114 -9.92 13.66 10.41
N SER A 115 -9.21 14.67 10.88
CA SER A 115 -9.73 15.58 11.90
C SER A 115 -9.13 16.97 11.71
N THR A 116 -9.97 17.98 11.72
CA THR A 116 -9.59 19.37 11.77
C THR A 116 -9.70 19.88 13.21
N THR A 117 -8.69 20.60 13.67
CA THR A 117 -8.75 21.26 14.96
C THR A 117 -9.44 22.62 14.77
N ILE A 118 -10.63 22.78 15.34
CA ILE A 118 -11.39 24.02 15.31
C ILE A 118 -11.29 24.69 16.69
N ILE A 119 -11.10 26.00 16.70
CA ILE A 119 -11.21 26.79 17.92
C ILE A 119 -12.70 27.01 18.17
N GLY A 120 -13.24 26.41 19.23
CA GLY A 120 -14.62 26.63 19.64
C GLY A 120 -14.87 28.09 20.05
N GLU A 121 -16.12 28.52 20.09
CA GLU A 121 -16.51 29.87 20.55
C GLU A 121 -16.03 30.17 21.98
N ASP A 122 -15.76 29.12 22.76
CA ASP A 122 -15.21 29.17 24.12
C ASP A 122 -13.68 29.18 24.19
N GLY A 123 -12.99 29.28 23.04
CA GLY A 123 -11.53 29.25 22.91
C GLY A 123 -10.91 27.87 23.10
N THR A 124 -11.70 26.80 23.28
CA THR A 124 -11.20 25.43 23.38
C THR A 124 -10.92 24.83 22.01
N LEU A 125 -9.83 24.02 21.94
CA LEU A 125 -9.47 23.28 20.72
C LEU A 125 -10.37 22.04 20.64
N LYS A 126 -11.32 22.03 19.70
CA LYS A 126 -12.16 20.86 19.39
C LYS A 126 -11.63 20.20 18.13
N LYS A 127 -11.47 18.86 18.17
CA LYS A 127 -11.18 18.07 16.97
C LYS A 127 -12.51 17.60 16.36
N GLU A 128 -12.88 18.20 15.24
CA GLU A 128 -13.98 17.65 14.42
C GLU A 128 -13.46 16.59 13.47
N ARG A 129 -14.24 15.51 13.34
CA ARG A 129 -13.95 14.45 12.38
C ARG A 129 -14.40 14.94 11.00
N GLU A 130 -13.47 14.98 10.06
CA GLU A 130 -13.78 15.21 8.66
C GLU A 130 -14.28 13.91 8.04
N ASN A 131 -15.52 13.90 7.59
CA ASN A 131 -16.07 12.86 6.74
C ASN A 131 -16.07 13.37 5.29
N TYR A 132 -15.53 12.57 4.39
CA TYR A 132 -15.61 12.86 2.97
C TYR A 132 -16.94 12.33 2.42
N GLU A 133 -17.84 13.25 2.08
CA GLU A 133 -19.11 12.95 1.44
C GLU A 133 -18.96 13.14 -0.07
N ARG A 134 -18.99 12.02 -0.79
CA ARG A 134 -18.89 12.00 -2.25
C ARG A 134 -19.93 11.02 -2.80
N GLU A 135 -20.57 11.40 -3.88
CA GLU A 135 -21.62 10.59 -4.55
C GLU A 135 -21.06 9.24 -5.07
N ASP A 136 -19.78 9.18 -5.43
CA ASP A 136 -19.12 7.98 -5.90
C ASP A 136 -18.65 7.04 -4.77
N PHE A 137 -18.74 7.49 -3.50
CA PHE A 137 -18.38 6.67 -2.34
C PHE A 137 -19.60 5.89 -1.84
N ILE A 138 -19.44 4.57 -1.69
CA ILE A 138 -20.50 3.69 -1.15
C ILE A 138 -20.65 3.83 0.36
N ALA A 139 -19.64 4.35 1.04
CA ALA A 139 -19.63 4.52 2.49
C ALA A 139 -18.98 5.85 2.89
N THR A 140 -19.69 6.62 3.72
CA THR A 140 -19.15 7.82 4.36
C THR A 140 -18.38 7.42 5.61
N THR A 141 -17.13 7.82 5.69
CA THR A 141 -16.26 7.52 6.84
C THR A 141 -15.14 8.54 6.97
N SER A 142 -14.64 8.72 8.20
CA SER A 142 -13.41 9.48 8.47
C SER A 142 -12.13 8.64 8.29
N ASN A 143 -12.25 7.36 7.97
CA ASN A 143 -11.09 6.49 7.74
C ASN A 143 -10.47 6.79 6.37
N LYS A 144 -9.31 7.46 6.38
CA LYS A 144 -8.60 7.87 5.14
C LYS A 144 -8.26 6.69 4.23
N GLN A 145 -7.86 5.54 4.77
CA GLN A 145 -7.47 4.38 3.96
C GLN A 145 -8.67 3.80 3.20
N ILE A 146 -9.83 3.72 3.87
CA ILE A 146 -11.08 3.28 3.23
C ILE A 146 -11.50 4.28 2.14
N ASN A 147 -11.34 5.59 2.40
CA ASN A 147 -11.65 6.64 1.43
C ASN A 147 -10.69 6.61 0.23
N PHE A 148 -9.38 6.38 0.46
CA PHE A 148 -8.44 6.20 -0.65
C PHE A 148 -8.78 4.98 -1.51
N LEU A 149 -9.20 3.87 -0.90
CA LEU A 149 -9.62 2.70 -1.66
C LEU A 149 -10.83 3.01 -2.55
N GLN A 150 -11.85 3.71 -2.00
CA GLN A 150 -13.01 4.16 -2.79
C GLN A 150 -12.60 5.12 -3.92
N HIS A 151 -11.73 6.08 -3.63
CA HIS A 151 -11.20 7.01 -4.62
C HIS A 151 -10.49 6.28 -5.77
N ILE A 152 -9.62 5.31 -5.46
CA ILE A 152 -8.91 4.52 -6.47
C ILE A 152 -9.89 3.76 -7.35
N MET A 153 -10.93 3.15 -6.78
CA MET A 153 -11.99 2.48 -7.55
C MET A 153 -12.64 3.42 -8.57
N THR A 154 -12.81 4.70 -8.22
CA THR A 154 -13.42 5.70 -9.10
C THR A 154 -12.48 6.15 -10.21
N ILE A 155 -11.22 6.43 -9.91
CA ILE A 155 -10.27 7.01 -10.86
C ILE A 155 -9.72 6.02 -11.90
N LEU A 156 -9.96 4.72 -11.72
CA LEU A 156 -9.58 3.72 -12.71
C LEU A 156 -10.47 3.77 -13.95
N LYS A 157 -9.86 3.62 -15.13
CA LYS A 157 -10.55 3.30 -16.38
C LYS A 157 -11.21 1.92 -16.31
N THR A 158 -11.90 1.57 -17.37
CA THR A 158 -12.47 0.24 -17.60
C THR A 158 -12.01 -0.27 -18.99
N PRO A 159 -11.08 -1.23 -19.06
CA PRO A 159 -10.37 -1.88 -17.94
C PRO A 159 -9.39 -0.96 -17.20
N GLY A 160 -9.09 -1.29 -15.95
CA GLY A 160 -8.12 -0.58 -15.13
C GLY A 160 -7.54 -1.46 -14.04
N TYR A 161 -6.34 -1.13 -13.56
CA TYR A 161 -5.53 -1.99 -12.69
C TYR A 161 -5.06 -1.21 -11.47
N ALA A 162 -5.01 -1.84 -10.31
CA ALA A 162 -4.47 -1.21 -9.11
C ALA A 162 -3.64 -2.16 -8.26
N ALA A 163 -2.55 -1.62 -7.70
CA ALA A 163 -1.81 -2.21 -6.60
C ALA A 163 -1.67 -1.17 -5.49
N VAL A 164 -2.26 -1.45 -4.35
CA VAL A 164 -2.44 -0.49 -3.25
C VAL A 164 -1.92 -1.06 -1.95
N VAL A 165 -1.02 -0.33 -1.29
CA VAL A 165 -0.59 -0.67 0.06
C VAL A 165 -1.66 -0.23 1.04
N VAL A 166 -2.14 -1.16 1.86
CA VAL A 166 -3.19 -0.92 2.85
C VAL A 166 -2.79 -1.52 4.20
N PRO A 167 -3.10 -0.87 5.34
CA PRO A 167 -2.92 -1.48 6.65
C PRO A 167 -3.96 -2.57 6.91
N ASP A 168 -3.69 -3.47 7.88
CA ASP A 168 -4.54 -4.62 8.19
C ASP A 168 -6.00 -4.24 8.47
N ASN A 169 -6.26 -3.10 9.11
CA ASN A 169 -7.63 -2.68 9.42
C ASN A 169 -8.53 -2.54 8.18
N VAL A 170 -7.99 -2.22 7.02
CA VAL A 170 -8.75 -2.21 5.76
C VAL A 170 -9.28 -3.59 5.41
N LEU A 171 -8.56 -4.66 5.80
CA LEU A 171 -8.93 -6.04 5.51
C LEU A 171 -10.02 -6.61 6.42
N PHE A 172 -10.21 -6.07 7.65
CA PHE A 172 -11.14 -6.64 8.62
C PHE A 172 -12.11 -5.66 9.29
N GLU A 173 -11.88 -4.33 9.22
CA GLU A 173 -12.74 -3.35 9.89
C GLU A 173 -14.19 -3.50 9.41
N GLY A 174 -15.15 -3.49 10.35
CA GLY A 174 -16.58 -3.56 10.06
C GLY A 174 -17.16 -2.23 9.52
N GLY A 175 -18.47 -2.18 9.37
CA GLY A 175 -19.19 -0.97 8.94
C GLY A 175 -18.80 -0.50 7.54
N ALA A 176 -18.21 0.70 7.43
CA ALA A 176 -17.78 1.26 6.14
C ALA A 176 -16.75 0.36 5.45
N GLY A 177 -15.79 -0.20 6.21
CA GLY A 177 -14.78 -1.11 5.67
C GLY A 177 -15.40 -2.36 5.05
N GLU A 178 -16.37 -2.98 5.71
CA GLU A 178 -17.08 -4.14 5.18
C GLU A 178 -17.83 -3.82 3.88
N LYS A 179 -18.54 -2.68 3.83
CA LYS A 179 -19.26 -2.24 2.61
C LYS A 179 -18.29 -2.08 1.43
N VAL A 180 -17.14 -1.45 1.66
CA VAL A 180 -16.15 -1.21 0.61
C VAL A 180 -15.48 -2.53 0.17
N ARG A 181 -15.18 -3.46 1.08
CA ARG A 181 -14.67 -4.80 0.72
C ARG A 181 -15.70 -5.60 -0.10
N LYS A 182 -16.98 -5.58 0.28
CA LYS A 182 -18.04 -6.21 -0.50
C LYS A 182 -18.14 -5.62 -1.91
N ARG A 183 -18.07 -4.30 -2.05
CA ARG A 183 -18.01 -3.64 -3.35
C ARG A 183 -16.79 -4.09 -4.16
N LEU A 184 -15.61 -4.13 -3.52
CA LEU A 184 -14.38 -4.58 -4.16
C LEU A 184 -14.49 -6.02 -4.70
N LEU A 185 -15.07 -6.93 -3.94
CA LEU A 185 -15.26 -8.33 -4.35
C LEU A 185 -16.34 -8.48 -5.43
N ASN A 186 -17.40 -7.68 -5.39
CA ASN A 186 -18.54 -7.84 -6.30
C ASN A 186 -18.33 -7.12 -7.64
N GLU A 187 -17.83 -5.89 -7.62
CA GLU A 187 -17.72 -5.05 -8.82
C GLU A 187 -16.33 -5.08 -9.45
N PHE A 188 -15.30 -5.43 -8.67
CA PHE A 188 -13.91 -5.52 -9.10
C PHE A 188 -13.39 -6.95 -8.95
N ASN A 189 -12.31 -7.25 -9.64
CA ASN A 189 -11.61 -8.53 -9.47
C ASN A 189 -10.44 -8.33 -8.50
N LEU A 190 -10.67 -8.54 -7.20
CA LEU A 190 -9.60 -8.64 -6.21
C LEU A 190 -8.97 -10.02 -6.32
N HIS A 191 -7.80 -10.12 -6.92
CA HIS A 191 -7.20 -11.42 -7.26
C HIS A 191 -5.97 -11.78 -6.44
N THR A 192 -5.34 -10.84 -5.74
CA THR A 192 -4.12 -11.12 -4.95
C THR A 192 -4.00 -10.19 -3.76
N ILE A 193 -3.58 -10.75 -2.63
CA ILE A 193 -3.16 -10.00 -1.43
C ILE A 193 -1.74 -10.47 -1.07
N LEU A 194 -0.80 -9.54 -0.93
CA LEU A 194 0.53 -9.78 -0.39
C LEU A 194 0.58 -9.27 1.04
N ARG A 195 0.73 -10.16 2.03
CA ARG A 195 0.91 -9.80 3.44
C ARG A 195 2.36 -9.42 3.68
N LEU A 196 2.59 -8.17 4.07
CA LEU A 196 3.94 -7.61 4.23
C LEU A 196 4.48 -7.87 5.63
N PRO A 197 5.80 -8.08 5.76
CA PRO A 197 6.47 -8.18 7.06
C PRO A 197 6.29 -6.90 7.89
N THR A 198 6.38 -7.02 9.20
CA THR A 198 6.52 -5.87 10.11
C THR A 198 7.93 -5.28 10.00
N GLY A 199 8.10 -4.04 10.45
CA GLY A 199 9.42 -3.40 10.52
C GLY A 199 9.95 -2.81 9.22
N ILE A 200 9.22 -2.92 8.09
CA ILE A 200 9.65 -2.39 6.79
C ILE A 200 9.23 -0.94 6.54
N PHE A 201 8.37 -0.37 7.37
CA PHE A 201 7.91 1.02 7.31
C PHE A 201 8.41 1.83 8.50
N TYR A 202 8.63 3.13 8.32
CA TYR A 202 9.04 4.03 9.40
C TYR A 202 8.02 4.13 10.54
N ALA A 203 6.73 3.92 10.25
CA ALA A 203 5.71 3.83 11.28
C ALA A 203 5.85 2.47 12.01
N GLN A 204 6.36 2.52 13.24
CA GLN A 204 6.60 1.31 14.04
C GLN A 204 5.30 0.53 14.29
N GLY A 205 5.40 -0.80 14.23
CA GLY A 205 4.29 -1.70 14.51
C GLY A 205 3.18 -1.74 13.46
N VAL A 206 3.33 -1.05 12.32
CA VAL A 206 2.35 -1.11 11.24
C VAL A 206 2.42 -2.46 10.55
N LYS A 207 1.28 -3.15 10.54
CA LYS A 207 1.03 -4.33 9.71
C LYS A 207 0.31 -3.88 8.45
N ALA A 208 0.92 -4.12 7.30
CA ALA A 208 0.39 -3.71 6.01
C ALA A 208 0.34 -4.87 5.00
N ASN A 209 -0.42 -4.65 3.95
CA ASN A 209 -0.59 -5.59 2.85
C ASN A 209 -0.58 -4.81 1.54
N VAL A 210 -0.33 -5.49 0.43
CA VAL A 210 -0.64 -4.96 -0.90
C VAL A 210 -1.85 -5.72 -1.45
N ILE A 211 -2.87 -4.99 -1.86
CA ILE A 211 -4.01 -5.55 -2.57
C ILE A 211 -3.88 -5.24 -4.05
N PHE A 212 -4.11 -6.27 -4.89
CA PHE A 212 -4.06 -6.19 -6.34
C PHE A 212 -5.44 -6.47 -6.91
N PHE A 213 -6.01 -5.51 -7.62
CA PHE A 213 -7.34 -5.66 -8.19
C PHE A 213 -7.49 -5.00 -9.56
N GLU A 214 -8.51 -5.41 -10.28
CA GLU A 214 -8.84 -4.94 -11.62
C GLU A 214 -10.27 -4.43 -11.68
N LYS A 215 -10.46 -3.35 -12.42
CA LYS A 215 -11.78 -2.84 -12.80
C LYS A 215 -12.14 -3.38 -14.19
N HIS A 216 -13.31 -3.93 -14.30
CA HIS A 216 -13.87 -4.44 -15.55
C HIS A 216 -15.24 -3.84 -15.83
N PRO A 217 -15.81 -3.98 -17.03
CA PRO A 217 -17.20 -3.59 -17.29
C PRO A 217 -18.16 -4.22 -16.27
N PRO A 218 -19.22 -3.51 -15.85
CA PRO A 218 -20.19 -4.04 -14.88
C PRO A 218 -20.76 -5.41 -15.30
N LEU A 219 -20.98 -6.28 -14.31
CA LEU A 219 -21.74 -7.51 -14.52
C LEU A 219 -23.24 -7.25 -14.40
N THR A 220 -24.04 -7.98 -15.14
CA THR A 220 -25.51 -7.96 -15.00
C THR A 220 -25.98 -8.68 -13.74
N SER A 221 -25.19 -9.66 -13.25
CA SER A 221 -25.48 -10.42 -12.03
C SER A 221 -24.21 -11.10 -11.51
N GLY A 222 -24.22 -11.50 -10.24
CA GLY A 222 -23.10 -12.21 -9.59
C GLY A 222 -21.99 -11.29 -9.09
N HIS A 223 -20.81 -11.85 -8.92
CA HIS A 223 -19.62 -11.17 -8.41
C HIS A 223 -18.45 -11.32 -9.37
N ARG A 224 -17.57 -10.33 -9.40
CA ARG A 224 -16.42 -10.28 -10.32
C ARG A 224 -15.25 -11.12 -9.80
N THR A 225 -14.96 -11.03 -8.51
CA THR A 225 -13.92 -11.82 -7.86
C THR A 225 -14.40 -13.26 -7.73
N GLN A 226 -13.68 -14.23 -8.30
CA GLN A 226 -13.97 -15.65 -8.16
C GLN A 226 -13.19 -16.24 -6.98
N ASP A 227 -11.91 -15.86 -6.89
CA ASP A 227 -10.99 -16.30 -5.86
C ASP A 227 -9.98 -15.18 -5.53
N VAL A 228 -9.39 -15.27 -4.35
CA VAL A 228 -8.33 -14.37 -3.90
C VAL A 228 -7.13 -15.21 -3.48
N TRP A 229 -6.01 -14.97 -4.12
CA TRP A 229 -4.73 -15.55 -3.76
C TRP A 229 -4.02 -14.72 -2.71
N VAL A 230 -3.64 -15.33 -1.61
CA VAL A 230 -2.93 -14.65 -0.52
C VAL A 230 -1.50 -15.17 -0.43
N TYR A 231 -0.52 -14.27 -0.52
CA TYR A 231 0.89 -14.57 -0.27
C TYR A 231 1.29 -14.05 1.11
N ASP A 232 1.70 -14.95 2.00
CA ASP A 232 2.18 -14.58 3.33
C ASP A 232 3.71 -14.42 3.34
N LEU A 233 4.15 -13.15 3.21
CA LEU A 233 5.55 -12.78 3.42
C LEU A 233 5.82 -12.36 4.89
N ARG A 234 4.78 -12.29 5.73
CA ARG A 234 4.87 -11.75 7.10
C ARG A 234 5.31 -12.79 8.12
N THR A 235 4.66 -13.95 8.12
CA THR A 235 4.83 -14.96 9.15
C THR A 235 6.26 -15.49 9.17
N ASN A 236 6.90 -15.49 10.34
CA ASN A 236 8.29 -15.91 10.57
C ASN A 236 9.32 -15.06 9.80
N MET A 237 8.99 -13.78 9.53
CA MET A 237 9.88 -12.85 8.84
C MET A 237 10.18 -11.64 9.73
N ASN A 238 11.37 -11.62 10.31
CA ASN A 238 11.81 -10.56 11.22
C ASN A 238 12.67 -9.55 10.45
N LEU A 239 12.03 -8.52 9.89
CA LEU A 239 12.72 -7.44 9.18
C LEU A 239 12.79 -6.16 10.02
N THR A 240 13.84 -5.36 9.75
CA THR A 240 14.06 -4.05 10.33
C THR A 240 14.31 -3.02 9.24
N LEU A 241 14.37 -1.74 9.59
CA LEU A 241 14.65 -0.69 8.60
C LEU A 241 16.12 -0.65 8.16
N VAL A 242 17.05 -1.10 8.99
CA VAL A 242 18.48 -0.88 8.79
C VAL A 242 19.25 -2.20 8.72
N GLU A 243 19.24 -2.99 9.79
CA GLU A 243 20.12 -4.16 9.90
C GLU A 243 19.67 -5.34 9.04
N ASN A 244 18.35 -5.62 9.04
CA ASN A 244 17.74 -6.69 8.24
C ASN A 244 16.61 -6.09 7.38
N SER A 245 16.98 -5.24 6.43
CA SER A 245 16.01 -4.51 5.63
C SER A 245 15.43 -5.36 4.50
N LEU A 246 14.21 -5.01 4.08
CA LEU A 246 13.57 -5.65 2.94
C LEU A 246 14.45 -5.51 1.69
N SER A 247 14.71 -6.61 1.01
CA SER A 247 15.49 -6.68 -0.23
C SER A 247 14.67 -7.30 -1.37
N ASP A 248 15.16 -7.19 -2.60
CA ASP A 248 14.52 -7.82 -3.77
C ASP A 248 14.46 -9.35 -3.62
N GLU A 249 15.46 -9.95 -2.95
CA GLU A 249 15.51 -11.40 -2.71
C GLU A 249 14.30 -11.91 -1.95
N HIS A 250 13.84 -11.17 -0.93
CA HIS A 250 12.66 -11.53 -0.14
C HIS A 250 11.37 -11.57 -0.97
N LEU A 251 11.32 -10.84 -2.09
CA LEU A 251 10.13 -10.71 -2.92
C LEU A 251 10.17 -11.59 -4.18
N LYS A 252 11.32 -12.23 -4.51
CA LYS A 252 11.45 -13.06 -5.70
C LYS A 252 10.45 -14.20 -5.77
N ASP A 253 10.22 -14.90 -4.66
CA ASP A 253 9.27 -16.01 -4.64
C ASP A 253 7.83 -15.53 -4.84
N PHE A 254 7.47 -14.40 -4.24
CA PHE A 254 6.17 -13.75 -4.50
C PHE A 254 6.00 -13.42 -5.99
N VAL A 255 6.98 -12.76 -6.61
CA VAL A 255 6.94 -12.41 -8.04
C VAL A 255 6.76 -13.65 -8.91
N LYS A 256 7.48 -14.73 -8.59
CA LYS A 256 7.35 -16.02 -9.28
C LYS A 256 5.96 -16.62 -9.10
N CYS A 257 5.45 -16.68 -7.86
CA CYS A 257 4.13 -17.24 -7.54
C CYS A 257 2.97 -16.42 -8.14
N TYR A 258 3.18 -15.11 -8.32
CA TYR A 258 2.15 -14.22 -8.89
C TYR A 258 1.75 -14.61 -10.31
N HIS A 259 2.63 -15.21 -11.09
CA HIS A 259 2.39 -15.62 -12.48
C HIS A 259 1.78 -14.50 -13.33
N THR A 260 2.53 -13.45 -13.53
CA THR A 260 2.07 -12.22 -14.18
C THR A 260 1.52 -12.44 -15.59
N GLU A 261 2.08 -13.40 -16.34
CA GLU A 261 1.66 -13.69 -17.71
C GLU A 261 0.34 -14.47 -17.79
N ASP A 262 0.14 -15.38 -16.84
CA ASP A 262 -1.04 -16.24 -16.83
C ASP A 262 -1.38 -16.69 -15.41
N ARG A 263 -2.26 -15.96 -14.74
CA ARG A 263 -2.68 -16.26 -13.38
C ARG A 263 -3.43 -17.58 -13.20
N THR A 264 -3.89 -18.19 -14.30
CA THR A 264 -4.52 -19.52 -14.23
C THR A 264 -3.53 -20.64 -13.92
N LYS A 265 -2.23 -20.38 -14.11
CA LYS A 265 -1.12 -21.31 -13.81
C LYS A 265 -0.62 -21.23 -12.38
N ARG A 266 -1.24 -20.42 -11.53
CA ARG A 266 -0.88 -20.34 -10.13
C ARG A 266 -1.07 -21.68 -9.44
N VAL A 267 -0.11 -22.02 -8.59
CA VAL A 267 -0.11 -23.25 -7.78
C VAL A 267 0.07 -22.86 -6.34
N GLU A 268 -0.66 -23.50 -5.44
CA GLU A 268 -0.49 -23.30 -4.02
C GLU A 268 0.91 -23.74 -3.55
N THR A 269 1.47 -22.94 -2.68
CA THR A 269 2.71 -23.25 -1.95
C THR A 269 2.46 -23.11 -0.46
N GLU A 270 3.48 -23.34 0.36
CA GLU A 270 3.39 -23.10 1.79
C GLU A 270 2.93 -21.65 2.09
N ARG A 271 3.50 -20.66 1.36
CA ARG A 271 3.25 -19.23 1.57
C ARG A 271 2.19 -18.62 0.65
N PHE A 272 1.70 -19.35 -0.35
CA PHE A 272 0.75 -18.84 -1.35
C PHE A 272 -0.47 -19.75 -1.46
N LYS A 273 -1.64 -19.25 -1.04
CA LYS A 273 -2.88 -20.04 -1.03
C LYS A 273 -4.04 -19.31 -1.68
N ASN A 274 -4.94 -20.11 -2.23
CA ASN A 274 -6.19 -19.67 -2.86
C ASN A 274 -7.38 -19.75 -1.86
N PHE A 275 -8.25 -18.73 -1.89
CA PHE A 275 -9.48 -18.68 -1.14
C PHE A 275 -10.61 -18.26 -2.07
N THR A 276 -11.66 -19.06 -2.15
CA THR A 276 -12.80 -18.77 -3.00
C THR A 276 -13.64 -17.61 -2.49
N TYR A 277 -14.39 -16.97 -3.38
CA TYR A 277 -15.33 -15.92 -2.99
C TYR A 277 -16.30 -16.39 -1.89
N ASP A 278 -16.84 -17.62 -2.03
CA ASP A 278 -17.80 -18.19 -1.08
C ASP A 278 -17.19 -18.41 0.31
N GLU A 279 -15.91 -18.77 0.39
CA GLU A 279 -15.20 -18.88 1.66
C GLU A 279 -15.01 -17.51 2.31
N ILE A 280 -14.64 -16.51 1.52
CA ILE A 280 -14.38 -15.15 2.00
C ILE A 280 -15.68 -14.47 2.48
N ILE A 281 -16.78 -14.57 1.72
CA ILE A 281 -18.03 -13.89 2.06
C ILE A 281 -18.69 -14.46 3.34
N LYS A 282 -18.41 -15.72 3.69
CA LYS A 282 -18.87 -16.37 4.91
C LYS A 282 -18.10 -15.94 6.16
N ARG A 283 -16.93 -15.32 6.00
CA ARG A 283 -16.12 -14.83 7.11
C ARG A 283 -16.80 -13.61 7.77
N ASP A 284 -16.68 -13.51 9.10
CA ASP A 284 -17.23 -12.34 9.82
C ASP A 284 -16.76 -11.05 9.16
N LYS A 285 -17.70 -10.13 8.88
CA LYS A 285 -17.47 -8.84 8.23
C LYS A 285 -16.71 -8.92 6.90
N THR A 286 -16.81 -10.03 6.17
CA THR A 286 -16.04 -10.27 4.94
C THR A 286 -14.54 -10.02 5.17
N ASN A 287 -13.99 -10.63 6.20
CA ASN A 287 -12.62 -10.45 6.63
C ASN A 287 -11.63 -11.06 5.64
N LEU A 288 -10.72 -10.23 5.12
CA LEU A 288 -9.66 -10.60 4.19
C LEU A 288 -8.28 -10.78 4.87
N ASP A 289 -8.19 -10.56 6.18
CA ASP A 289 -6.96 -10.86 6.93
C ASP A 289 -6.92 -12.36 7.24
N ILE A 290 -6.37 -13.11 6.30
CA ILE A 290 -6.34 -14.57 6.31
C ILE A 290 -4.94 -15.05 6.67
N THR A 291 -4.86 -15.94 7.66
CA THR A 291 -3.62 -16.55 8.14
C THR A 291 -3.77 -18.05 8.23
N TRP A 292 -2.75 -18.80 7.84
CA TRP A 292 -2.71 -20.28 7.92
C TRP A 292 -1.34 -20.81 8.36
N LEU A 293 -0.28 -19.99 8.26
CA LEU A 293 1.05 -20.37 8.72
C LEU A 293 1.11 -20.32 10.26
N LYS A 294 1.82 -21.29 10.83
CA LYS A 294 2.13 -21.27 12.27
C LYS A 294 3.18 -20.18 12.52
N ASP A 295 2.90 -19.37 13.51
CA ASP A 295 3.85 -18.38 14.02
C ASP A 295 4.80 -19.06 15.01
N GLU A 296 6.05 -19.26 14.61
CA GLU A 296 7.08 -19.91 15.43
C GLU A 296 7.43 -19.09 16.67
N SER A 297 7.19 -17.77 16.63
CA SER A 297 7.38 -16.91 17.81
C SER A 297 6.45 -17.27 18.96
N LEU A 298 5.30 -17.89 18.68
CA LEU A 298 4.40 -18.41 19.71
C LEU A 298 4.98 -19.64 20.42
N GLN A 299 5.76 -20.47 19.69
CA GLN A 299 6.46 -21.60 20.31
C GLN A 299 7.65 -21.14 21.17
N GLU A 300 8.32 -20.05 20.76
CA GLU A 300 9.34 -19.39 21.58
C GLU A 300 8.74 -18.77 22.85
N LEU A 301 7.50 -18.24 22.77
CA LEU A 301 6.76 -17.74 23.93
C LEU A 301 6.35 -18.85 24.92
N GLU A 302 6.06 -20.07 24.44
CA GLU A 302 5.80 -21.23 25.30
C GLU A 302 7.08 -21.77 25.98
N ASN A 303 8.26 -21.49 25.38
CA ASN A 303 9.57 -21.84 25.90
C ASN A 303 10.35 -20.66 26.50
N LEU A 304 9.65 -19.58 26.88
CA LEU A 304 10.31 -18.46 27.53
C LEU A 304 11.04 -18.91 28.79
N PRO A 305 12.27 -18.41 29.02
CA PRO A 305 12.99 -18.60 30.27
C PRO A 305 12.14 -18.12 31.46
N GLU A 306 12.39 -18.68 32.62
CA GLU A 306 11.73 -18.27 33.86
C GLU A 306 11.75 -16.73 33.99
N PRO A 307 10.69 -16.10 34.53
CA PRO A 307 10.56 -14.64 34.61
C PRO A 307 11.75 -13.95 35.26
N GLU A 308 12.43 -14.62 36.20
CA GLU A 308 13.64 -14.12 36.86
C GLU A 308 14.84 -14.01 35.92
N VAL A 309 14.97 -14.93 34.96
CA VAL A 309 16.04 -14.91 33.95
C VAL A 309 15.79 -13.79 32.96
N LEU A 310 14.55 -13.68 32.46
CA LEU A 310 14.14 -12.59 31.56
C LEU A 310 14.33 -11.20 32.20
N LEU A 311 14.01 -11.06 33.49
CA LEU A 311 14.20 -9.81 34.21
C LEU A 311 15.71 -9.44 34.29
N LYS A 312 16.57 -10.42 34.55
CA LYS A 312 18.04 -10.19 34.57
C LYS A 312 18.55 -9.74 33.19
N ASP A 313 18.08 -10.36 32.10
CA ASP A 313 18.48 -10.01 30.73
C ASP A 313 17.98 -8.59 30.37
N ILE A 314 16.76 -8.24 30.71
CA ILE A 314 16.20 -6.89 30.51
C ILE A 314 17.03 -5.86 31.28
N ILE A 315 17.35 -6.12 32.55
CA ILE A 315 18.20 -5.21 33.37
C ILE A 315 19.59 -5.08 32.78
N SER A 316 20.19 -6.16 32.29
CA SER A 316 21.50 -6.15 31.65
C SER A 316 21.51 -5.30 30.38
N ASN A 317 20.52 -5.49 29.51
CA ASN A 317 20.37 -4.73 28.28
C ASN A 317 20.11 -3.22 28.53
N LEU A 318 19.30 -2.89 29.53
CA LEU A 318 19.06 -1.50 29.92
C LEU A 318 20.35 -0.83 30.46
N LYS A 319 21.14 -1.54 31.26
CA LYS A 319 22.43 -1.03 31.75
C LYS A 319 23.42 -0.81 30.62
N SER A 320 23.51 -1.73 29.66
CA SER A 320 24.37 -1.60 28.49
C SER A 320 23.97 -0.39 27.64
N SER A 321 22.65 -0.20 27.43
CA SER A 321 22.13 0.95 26.70
C SER A 321 22.41 2.26 27.43
N LEU A 322 22.22 2.30 28.74
CA LEU A 322 22.52 3.48 29.57
C LEU A 322 24.00 3.85 29.47
N SER A 323 24.90 2.86 29.61
CA SER A 323 26.35 3.09 29.50
C SER A 323 26.74 3.66 28.13
N ALA A 324 26.13 3.18 27.04
CA ALA A 324 26.35 3.72 25.70
C ALA A 324 25.90 5.19 25.56
N PHE A 325 24.79 5.56 26.17
CA PHE A 325 24.32 6.94 26.20
C PHE A 325 25.22 7.85 27.07
N GLU A 326 25.70 7.37 28.22
CA GLU A 326 26.65 8.09 29.06
C GLU A 326 27.99 8.33 28.35
N GLU A 327 28.48 7.34 27.57
CA GLU A 327 29.67 7.54 26.73
C GLU A 327 29.45 8.61 25.64
N LEU A 328 28.28 8.64 25.03
CA LEU A 328 27.91 9.68 24.06
C LEU A 328 27.82 11.06 24.71
N GLU A 329 27.22 11.16 25.89
CA GLU A 329 27.14 12.40 26.65
C GLU A 329 28.54 12.94 27.00
N ASN A 330 29.46 12.05 27.40
CA ASN A 330 30.85 12.43 27.73
C ASN A 330 31.65 12.87 26.48
N LYS A 331 31.28 12.39 25.29
CA LYS A 331 31.92 12.83 24.02
C LYS A 331 31.36 14.17 23.50
N LEU A 332 30.21 14.57 23.98
CA LEU A 332 29.56 15.83 23.60
C LEU A 332 29.89 17.01 24.54
N LYS A 333 30.49 16.73 25.70
CA LYS A 333 31.10 17.71 26.61
C LYS A 333 32.55 17.92 26.23
#